data_fb46801441002bba5a346f7ba10a8f6a
#
_entry.id   fb46801441002bba5a346f7ba10a8f6a
#
_cell.length_a   1.000
_cell.length_b   1.000
_cell.length_c   1.000
_cell.angle_alpha   90.00
_cell.angle_beta   90.00
_cell.angle_gamma   90.00
#
_symmetry.space_group_name_H-M   'P 1'
#
loop_
_entity.id
_entity.type
_entity.pdbx_description
1 polymer ?
#
loop_
_entity_poly.entity_id
_entity_poly.type
_entity_poly.pdbx_seq_one_letter_code
_entity_poly.pdbx_strand_id
1 'polypeptide(L)'
;MPARDAHEDKARSIERALQVLHESNADHWDWLATLAFYAALHWLDAHFADRGLHPSNHRNRNRAAQGLPIWDEYYELYAASRIARYEAGRLPQHVAVSMRDRNLPVVRSWAQQGKQP
;
A
#
# COMPACT_ATOMS: atom_id res chain seq x y z
N MET A 1 -7.88 18.15 -5.02
CA MET A 1 -6.91 17.08 -4.74
C MET A 1 -6.92 16.77 -3.26
N PRO A 2 -6.94 15.49 -2.86
CA PRO A 2 -6.96 15.14 -1.44
C PRO A 2 -5.71 15.59 -0.71
N ALA A 3 -5.90 16.12 0.48
CA ALA A 3 -4.82 16.50 1.36
C ALA A 3 -4.21 15.27 2.06
N ARG A 4 -3.07 15.47 2.73
CA ARG A 4 -2.40 14.41 3.47
C ARG A 4 -3.35 13.67 4.41
N ASP A 5 -4.14 14.41 5.19
CA ASP A 5 -5.03 13.80 6.19
C ASP A 5 -6.06 12.87 5.57
N ALA A 6 -6.59 13.23 4.40
CA ALA A 6 -7.57 12.38 3.71
C ALA A 6 -6.93 11.05 3.27
N HIS A 7 -5.68 11.09 2.80
CA HIS A 7 -4.97 9.87 2.43
C HIS A 7 -4.62 9.02 3.65
N GLU A 8 -4.20 9.65 4.74
CA GLU A 8 -3.91 8.93 5.99
C GLU A 8 -5.16 8.25 6.52
N ASP A 9 -6.29 8.95 6.53
CA ASP A 9 -7.57 8.38 6.96
C ASP A 9 -7.97 7.19 6.09
N LYS A 10 -7.79 7.31 4.79
CA LYS A 10 -8.09 6.22 3.85
C LYS A 10 -7.17 5.02 4.12
N ALA A 11 -5.88 5.26 4.31
CA ALA A 11 -4.94 4.18 4.63
C ALA A 11 -5.35 3.44 5.89
N ARG A 12 -5.69 4.17 6.96
CA ARG A 12 -6.12 3.56 8.23
C ARG A 12 -7.41 2.77 8.08
N SER A 13 -8.35 3.28 7.27
CA SER A 13 -9.61 2.58 6.98
C SER A 13 -9.33 1.24 6.31
N ILE A 14 -8.42 1.22 5.34
CA ILE A 14 -8.04 -0.01 4.65
C ILE A 14 -7.33 -0.97 5.60
N GLU A 15 -6.48 -0.47 6.50
CA GLU A 15 -5.80 -1.32 7.48
C GLU A 15 -6.78 -1.94 8.47
N ARG A 16 -7.86 -1.25 8.82
CA ARG A 16 -8.94 -1.86 9.63
C ARG A 16 -9.63 -2.99 8.88
N ALA A 17 -9.87 -2.81 7.58
CA ALA A 17 -10.43 -3.88 6.75
C ALA A 17 -9.48 -5.08 6.66
N LEU A 18 -8.17 -4.83 6.59
CA LEU A 18 -7.16 -5.89 6.63
C LEU A 18 -7.25 -6.71 7.91
N GLN A 19 -7.46 -6.06 9.05
CA GLN A 19 -7.56 -6.74 10.33
C GLN A 19 -8.79 -7.67 10.36
N VAL A 20 -9.93 -7.20 9.88
CA VAL A 20 -11.14 -8.02 9.79
C VAL A 20 -10.90 -9.23 8.88
N LEU A 21 -10.27 -9.01 7.73
CA LEU A 21 -10.00 -10.07 6.77
C LEU A 21 -9.05 -11.12 7.35
N HIS A 22 -8.03 -10.68 8.08
CA HIS A 22 -7.09 -11.57 8.75
C HIS A 22 -7.80 -12.45 9.80
N GLU A 23 -8.72 -11.86 10.56
CA GLU A 23 -9.44 -12.56 11.63
C GLU A 23 -10.50 -13.52 11.10
N SER A 24 -10.92 -13.39 9.86
CA SER A 24 -11.96 -14.23 9.28
C SER A 24 -11.52 -15.69 9.08
N ASN A 25 -10.24 -15.96 9.17
CA ASN A 25 -9.64 -17.29 8.99
C ASN A 25 -10.04 -17.93 7.66
N ALA A 26 -10.25 -17.12 6.64
CA ALA A 26 -10.66 -17.57 5.34
C ALA A 26 -9.48 -17.46 4.34
N ASP A 27 -9.63 -18.12 3.22
CA ASP A 27 -8.61 -18.23 2.17
C ASP A 27 -8.63 -16.97 1.28
N HIS A 28 -8.30 -15.82 1.86
CA HIS A 28 -8.42 -14.51 1.20
C HIS A 28 -7.08 -13.85 0.91
N TRP A 29 -6.08 -14.64 0.54
CA TRP A 29 -4.71 -14.13 0.37
C TRP A 29 -4.60 -13.07 -0.73
N ASP A 30 -5.34 -13.24 -1.84
CA ASP A 30 -5.34 -12.26 -2.93
C ASP A 30 -5.91 -10.93 -2.47
N TRP A 31 -6.98 -10.95 -1.70
CA TRP A 31 -7.58 -9.73 -1.16
C TRP A 31 -6.70 -9.10 -0.08
N LEU A 32 -6.05 -9.92 0.72
CA LEU A 32 -5.13 -9.43 1.74
C LEU A 32 -3.99 -8.62 1.10
N ALA A 33 -3.36 -9.17 0.06
CA ALA A 33 -2.28 -8.49 -0.65
C ALA A 33 -2.78 -7.23 -1.37
N THR A 34 -3.97 -7.29 -1.95
CA THR A 34 -4.56 -6.15 -2.65
C THR A 34 -4.83 -5.00 -1.68
N LEU A 35 -5.41 -5.28 -0.53
CA LEU A 35 -5.69 -4.25 0.48
C LEU A 35 -4.40 -3.70 1.09
N ALA A 36 -3.41 -4.55 1.34
CA ALA A 36 -2.11 -4.10 1.83
C ALA A 36 -1.48 -3.10 0.85
N PHE A 37 -1.55 -3.40 -0.45
CA PHE A 37 -1.07 -2.47 -1.46
C PHE A 37 -1.82 -1.14 -1.44
N TYR A 38 -3.15 -1.17 -1.38
CA TYR A 38 -3.93 0.08 -1.39
C TYR A 38 -3.70 0.91 -0.13
N ALA A 39 -3.50 0.27 1.02
CA ALA A 39 -3.11 1.00 2.23
C ALA A 39 -1.76 1.70 2.02
N ALA A 40 -0.77 0.98 1.49
CA ALA A 40 0.55 1.54 1.19
C ALA A 40 0.47 2.67 0.16
N LEU A 41 -0.37 2.52 -0.86
CA LEU A 41 -0.60 3.55 -1.87
C LEU A 41 -1.08 4.85 -1.22
N HIS A 42 -2.02 4.77 -0.30
CA HIS A 42 -2.53 5.97 0.36
C HIS A 42 -1.53 6.59 1.34
N TRP A 43 -0.72 5.78 2.02
CA TRP A 43 0.39 6.31 2.81
C TRP A 43 1.39 7.05 1.92
N LEU A 44 1.70 6.49 0.77
CA LEU A 44 2.61 7.11 -0.20
C LEU A 44 2.00 8.40 -0.76
N ASP A 45 0.71 8.38 -1.11
CA ASP A 45 0.02 9.57 -1.60
C ASP A 45 -0.06 10.66 -0.52
N ALA A 46 -0.15 10.29 0.74
CA ALA A 46 -0.08 11.25 1.85
C ALA A 46 1.28 11.96 1.85
N HIS A 47 2.36 11.20 1.64
CA HIS A 47 3.70 11.76 1.53
C HIS A 47 3.81 12.73 0.35
N PHE A 48 3.29 12.34 -0.81
CA PHE A 48 3.31 13.19 -2.00
C PHE A 48 2.46 14.44 -1.82
N ALA A 49 1.26 14.31 -1.26
CA ALA A 49 0.36 15.44 -1.01
C ALA A 49 1.01 16.48 -0.11
N ASP A 50 1.77 16.03 0.87
CA ASP A 50 2.51 16.92 1.79
C ASP A 50 3.57 17.74 1.05
N ARG A 51 3.96 17.34 -0.14
CA ARG A 51 4.93 18.01 -1.01
C ARG A 51 4.30 18.61 -2.28
N GLY A 52 2.99 18.69 -2.32
CA GLY A 52 2.27 19.27 -3.43
C GLY A 52 2.15 18.39 -4.67
N LEU A 53 2.42 17.09 -4.53
CA LEU A 53 2.32 16.13 -5.63
C LEU A 53 1.06 15.29 -5.49
N HIS A 54 0.37 15.09 -6.62
CA HIS A 54 -0.89 14.34 -6.65
C HIS A 54 -0.91 13.40 -7.85
N PRO A 55 -0.15 12.29 -7.81
CA PRO A 55 -0.14 11.33 -8.92
C PRO A 55 -1.54 10.79 -9.16
N SER A 56 -1.97 10.78 -10.42
CA SER A 56 -3.34 10.40 -10.78
C SER A 56 -3.47 8.94 -11.22
N ASN A 57 -2.36 8.24 -11.42
CA ASN A 57 -2.36 6.86 -11.87
C ASN A 57 -1.12 6.12 -11.38
N HIS A 58 -1.14 4.79 -11.51
CA HIS A 58 -0.04 3.95 -11.04
C HIS A 58 1.29 4.27 -11.74
N ARG A 59 1.25 4.54 -13.04
CA ARG A 59 2.47 4.85 -13.80
C ARG A 59 3.17 6.08 -13.25
N ASN A 60 2.44 7.15 -13.04
CA ASN A 60 3.00 8.40 -12.53
C ASN A 60 3.44 8.26 -11.08
N ARG A 61 2.65 7.54 -10.28
CA ARG A 61 2.99 7.27 -8.88
C ARG A 61 4.26 6.46 -8.76
N ASN A 62 4.39 5.41 -9.56
CA ASN A 62 5.58 4.56 -9.55
C ASN A 62 6.81 5.35 -9.99
N ARG A 63 6.67 6.19 -11.00
CA ARG A 63 7.78 7.04 -11.46
C ARG A 63 8.24 7.98 -10.34
N ALA A 64 7.31 8.61 -9.63
CA ALA A 64 7.64 9.50 -8.52
C ALA A 64 8.25 8.75 -7.34
N ALA A 65 7.91 7.48 -7.16
CA ALA A 65 8.37 6.69 -6.02
C ALA A 65 9.74 6.04 -6.24
N GLN A 66 10.21 5.92 -7.48
CA GLN A 66 11.44 5.15 -7.79
C GLN A 66 12.69 5.62 -7.06
N GLY A 67 12.78 6.88 -6.73
CA GLY A 67 13.94 7.42 -6.01
C GLY A 67 13.84 7.36 -4.50
N LEU A 68 12.75 6.83 -3.96
CA LEU A 68 12.51 6.82 -2.52
C LEU A 68 13.10 5.58 -1.86
N PRO A 69 13.51 5.69 -0.58
CA PRO A 69 14.12 4.56 0.13
C PRO A 69 13.23 3.32 0.23
N ILE A 70 11.92 3.49 0.14
CA ILE A 70 10.96 2.38 0.26
C ILE A 70 10.50 1.84 -1.09
N TRP A 71 11.16 2.22 -2.17
CA TRP A 71 10.71 1.82 -3.51
C TRP A 71 10.60 0.31 -3.67
N ASP A 72 11.59 -0.45 -3.20
CA ASP A 72 11.57 -1.90 -3.37
C ASP A 72 10.36 -2.52 -2.67
N GLU A 73 10.09 -2.12 -1.44
CA GLU A 73 8.95 -2.62 -0.67
C GLU A 73 7.62 -2.22 -1.31
N TYR A 74 7.52 -0.99 -1.77
CA TYR A 74 6.31 -0.50 -2.44
C TYR A 74 6.09 -1.24 -3.76
N TYR A 75 7.14 -1.43 -4.57
CA TYR A 75 7.02 -2.10 -5.85
C TYR A 75 6.61 -3.57 -5.69
N GLU A 76 7.12 -4.25 -4.68
CA GLU A 76 6.70 -5.62 -4.37
C GLU A 76 5.20 -5.68 -4.06
N LEU A 77 4.69 -4.71 -3.28
CA LEU A 77 3.25 -4.60 -3.01
C LEU A 77 2.46 -4.38 -4.29
N TYR A 78 2.92 -3.49 -5.14
CA TYR A 78 2.29 -3.21 -6.43
C TYR A 78 2.23 -4.47 -7.30
N ALA A 79 3.35 -5.16 -7.45
CA ALA A 79 3.45 -6.37 -8.28
C ALA A 79 2.56 -7.49 -7.74
N ALA A 80 2.56 -7.71 -6.43
CA ALA A 80 1.70 -8.72 -5.80
C ALA A 80 0.23 -8.40 -6.02
N SER A 81 -0.17 -7.14 -5.90
CA SER A 81 -1.57 -6.74 -6.13
C SER A 81 -2.00 -6.94 -7.58
N ARG A 82 -1.10 -6.77 -8.54
CA ARG A 82 -1.40 -7.02 -9.95
C ARG A 82 -1.67 -8.49 -10.20
N ILE A 83 -0.86 -9.37 -9.64
CA ILE A 83 -1.09 -10.81 -9.72
C ILE A 83 -2.45 -11.16 -9.11
N ALA A 84 -2.74 -10.61 -7.94
CA ALA A 84 -3.98 -10.88 -7.22
C ALA A 84 -5.22 -10.41 -7.97
N ARG A 85 -5.14 -9.26 -8.66
CA ARG A 85 -6.31 -8.62 -9.30
C ARG A 85 -6.53 -9.03 -10.74
N TYR A 86 -5.47 -9.28 -11.49
CA TYR A 86 -5.56 -9.35 -12.95
C TYR A 86 -5.06 -10.67 -13.54
N GLU A 87 -4.40 -11.49 -12.78
CA GLU A 87 -3.88 -12.77 -13.26
C GLU A 87 -4.71 -13.91 -12.67
N ALA A 88 -4.81 -15.02 -13.42
CA ALA A 88 -5.60 -16.17 -13.00
C ALA A 88 -4.95 -16.94 -11.84
N GLY A 89 -3.67 -16.71 -11.59
CA GLY A 89 -2.95 -17.34 -10.50
C GLY A 89 -3.33 -16.78 -9.15
N ARG A 90 -3.13 -17.57 -8.11
CA ARG A 90 -3.34 -17.15 -6.72
C ARG A 90 -2.00 -16.89 -6.06
N LEU A 91 -1.96 -15.87 -5.21
CA LEU A 91 -0.78 -15.62 -4.40
C LEU A 91 -0.64 -16.66 -3.31
N PRO A 92 0.58 -17.17 -3.07
CA PRO A 92 0.83 -17.99 -1.89
C PRO A 92 0.57 -17.21 -0.61
N GLN A 93 0.14 -17.91 0.43
CA GLN A 93 -0.11 -17.32 1.75
C GLN A 93 1.08 -16.52 2.25
N HIS A 94 2.29 -17.08 2.19
CA HIS A 94 3.48 -16.44 2.73
C HIS A 94 3.79 -15.11 2.04
N VAL A 95 3.47 -14.97 0.74
CA VAL A 95 3.65 -13.71 0.01
C VAL A 95 2.67 -12.67 0.53
N ALA A 96 1.39 -13.02 0.62
CA ALA A 96 0.36 -12.09 1.10
C ALA A 96 0.64 -11.64 2.54
N VAL A 97 1.02 -12.56 3.40
CA VAL A 97 1.36 -12.25 4.80
C VAL A 97 2.57 -11.32 4.87
N SER A 98 3.60 -11.55 4.05
CA SER A 98 4.76 -10.68 3.99
C SER A 98 4.38 -9.26 3.54
N MET A 99 3.48 -9.15 2.57
CA MET A 99 3.01 -7.83 2.10
C MET A 99 2.35 -7.05 3.24
N ARG A 100 1.51 -7.71 4.03
CA ARG A 100 0.82 -7.10 5.16
C ARG A 100 1.78 -6.78 6.32
N ASP A 101 2.63 -7.74 6.70
CA ASP A 101 3.37 -7.68 7.96
C ASP A 101 4.75 -7.04 7.83
N ARG A 102 5.32 -6.99 6.62
CA ARG A 102 6.63 -6.42 6.37
C ARG A 102 6.56 -5.19 5.47
N ASN A 103 6.06 -5.37 4.25
CA ASN A 103 6.12 -4.31 3.24
C ASN A 103 5.25 -3.11 3.60
N LEU A 104 4.00 -3.35 3.99
CA LEU A 104 3.10 -2.26 4.38
C LEU A 104 3.62 -1.46 5.58
N PRO A 105 4.05 -2.09 6.68
CA PRO A 105 4.60 -1.32 7.81
C PRO A 105 5.84 -0.50 7.46
N VAL A 106 6.69 -0.98 6.56
CA VAL A 106 7.87 -0.23 6.10
C VAL A 106 7.44 1.06 5.40
N VAL A 107 6.50 0.96 4.45
CA VAL A 107 6.01 2.12 3.73
C VAL A 107 5.30 3.10 4.68
N ARG A 108 4.43 2.58 5.53
CA ARG A 108 3.70 3.40 6.51
C ARG A 108 4.65 4.17 7.43
N SER A 109 5.60 3.47 8.05
CA SER A 109 6.54 4.09 8.99
C SER A 109 7.37 5.18 8.32
N TRP A 110 7.85 4.92 7.12
CA TRP A 110 8.60 5.92 6.37
C TRP A 110 7.74 7.15 6.04
N ALA A 111 6.51 6.94 5.59
CA ALA A 111 5.61 8.04 5.25
C ALA A 111 5.27 8.89 6.48
N GLN A 112 5.07 8.25 7.64
CA GLN A 112 4.78 8.96 8.88
C GLN A 112 5.99 9.76 9.38
N GLN A 113 7.19 9.20 9.28
CA GLN A 113 8.43 9.87 9.69
C GLN A 113 8.76 11.07 8.80
N GLY A 114 8.41 10.98 7.52
CA GLY A 114 8.65 12.06 6.56
C GLY A 114 7.64 13.20 6.61
N LYS A 115 6.76 13.24 7.63
CA LYS A 115 5.74 14.26 7.74
C LYS A 115 6.37 15.63 7.95
N GLN A 116 5.98 16.58 7.09
CA GLN A 116 6.44 17.96 7.21
C GLN A 116 5.65 18.70 8.31
N PRO A 117 6.31 19.60 9.04
CA PRO A 117 5.64 20.39 10.07
C PRO A 117 4.58 21.33 9.51
#